data_8d1362b921ddcbbf6127209cc7cbfdd6
#
_entry.id   8d1362b921ddcbbf6127209cc7cbfdd6
#
_cell.length_a   1.000
_cell.length_b   1.000
_cell.length_c   1.000
_cell.angle_alpha   90.00
_cell.angle_beta   90.00
_cell.angle_gamma   90.00
#
_symmetry.space_group_name_H-M   'P 1'
#
loop_
_entity.id
_entity.type
_entity.pdbx_description
1 polymer ?
#
loop_
_entity_poly.entity_id
_entity_poly.type
_entity_poly.pdbx_seq_one_letter_code
_entity_poly.pdbx_strand_id
1 'polypeptide(L)'
;MRESRTLEYKENLSSNTFLKTISAYANYGEGKIIFGINDQGNIIGITDPVNGCLNLENKINDSLSPVPEFRLEIQENMIVLTVYEGRYKPYLYKGKAYKRNDSSTVEVDRLEYNRLILEGCNQTFEEIASFNQQLTFSKLETEFTRVMGIEKINKDILKTLELYSDQSGFNNAAALLADDNQFTGIDIIRFGDTIDEIMDRESLENISILSQLEKTLQMFRKYYQYEKIEGAERKCIDKIPEKAFREAIANALIHRMWDIPASIKVSMYADRIEISSPGGLPVGISEEEYLNGQISILRNPIIGNVFFRLKYIEKFGTGIMRINHAYRNALIKPSYQCFSNSIKVILPVIRENYDLNEAEQILVNILKGKEKMSRSEIEKAAEMEKSKAVRTLNSLIEKKILKKTGAGRGVRYTLK
;
A
#
# COMPACT_ATOMS: atom_id res chain seq x y z
N MET A 1 13.70 -28.07 13.72
CA MET A 1 13.35 -26.62 13.87
C MET A 1 13.70 -25.92 12.56
N ARG A 2 12.96 -24.89 12.14
CA ARG A 2 13.23 -24.14 10.89
C ARG A 2 13.58 -22.71 11.23
N GLU A 3 14.61 -22.16 10.59
CA GLU A 3 14.89 -20.72 10.62
C GLU A 3 13.76 -19.92 10.00
N SER A 4 13.61 -18.67 10.42
CA SER A 4 12.58 -17.76 9.96
C SER A 4 13.14 -16.34 9.79
N ARG A 5 12.28 -15.42 9.42
CA ARG A 5 12.64 -13.99 9.32
C ARG A 5 13.16 -13.41 10.65
N THR A 6 12.71 -13.95 11.80
CA THR A 6 13.04 -13.44 13.14
C THR A 6 13.87 -14.42 13.97
N LEU A 7 14.27 -15.55 13.40
CA LEU A 7 15.00 -16.60 14.12
C LEU A 7 16.09 -17.23 13.24
N GLU A 8 17.32 -17.28 13.77
CA GLU A 8 18.48 -17.90 13.14
C GLU A 8 19.16 -18.86 14.11
N TYR A 9 19.70 -19.97 13.61
CA TYR A 9 20.47 -20.94 14.39
C TYR A 9 21.95 -20.92 13.97
N LYS A 10 22.84 -21.11 14.94
CA LYS A 10 24.29 -21.25 14.72
C LYS A 10 24.83 -22.40 15.58
N GLU A 11 25.58 -23.28 14.94
CA GLU A 11 26.18 -24.41 15.62
C GLU A 11 27.25 -23.97 16.62
N ASN A 12 28.05 -22.96 16.28
CA ASN A 12 29.19 -22.50 17.06
C ASN A 12 29.43 -20.98 16.90
N LEU A 13 30.45 -20.45 17.59
CA LEU A 13 30.81 -19.02 17.63
C LEU A 13 31.89 -18.63 16.62
N SER A 14 32.36 -19.57 15.77
CA SER A 14 33.52 -19.34 14.88
C SER A 14 33.19 -18.46 13.68
N SER A 15 31.98 -18.55 13.15
CA SER A 15 31.54 -17.77 11.99
C SER A 15 31.12 -16.36 12.40
N ASN A 16 31.48 -15.36 11.60
CA ASN A 16 31.05 -13.98 11.77
C ASN A 16 29.81 -13.65 10.91
N THR A 17 29.16 -14.61 10.29
CA THR A 17 27.98 -14.39 9.44
C THR A 17 26.78 -13.84 10.23
N PHE A 18 26.67 -14.20 11.51
CA PHE A 18 25.63 -13.71 12.42
C PHE A 18 25.63 -12.19 12.56
N LEU A 19 26.77 -11.50 12.37
CA LEU A 19 26.86 -10.03 12.42
C LEU A 19 26.04 -9.37 11.30
N LYS A 20 25.91 -10.01 10.14
CA LYS A 20 25.00 -9.56 9.07
C LYS A 20 23.54 -9.64 9.55
N THR A 21 23.20 -10.71 10.24
CA THR A 21 21.84 -10.93 10.75
C THR A 21 21.51 -9.97 11.89
N ILE A 22 22.49 -9.62 12.74
CA ILE A 22 22.31 -8.54 13.74
C ILE A 22 22.02 -7.21 13.05
N SER A 23 22.79 -6.85 11.99
CA SER A 23 22.51 -5.64 11.20
C SER A 23 21.08 -5.69 10.62
N ALA A 24 20.65 -6.85 10.12
CA ALA A 24 19.30 -7.00 9.58
C ALA A 24 18.20 -6.81 10.64
N TYR A 25 18.37 -7.40 11.83
CA TYR A 25 17.41 -7.24 12.93
C TYR A 25 17.37 -5.80 13.44
N ALA A 26 18.52 -5.19 13.67
CA ALA A 26 18.61 -3.81 14.13
C ALA A 26 17.98 -2.81 13.16
N ASN A 27 17.99 -3.10 11.85
CA ASN A 27 17.41 -2.25 10.81
C ASN A 27 15.90 -2.49 10.57
N TYR A 28 15.37 -3.71 10.77
CA TYR A 28 14.04 -4.07 10.24
C TYR A 28 13.10 -4.77 11.24
N GLY A 29 13.50 -4.93 12.48
CA GLY A 29 12.67 -5.52 13.53
C GLY A 29 13.40 -6.53 14.39
N GLU A 30 12.90 -6.75 15.59
CA GLU A 30 13.47 -7.67 16.59
C GLU A 30 13.66 -9.08 16.04
N GLY A 31 14.78 -9.72 16.42
CA GLY A 31 15.05 -11.12 16.10
C GLY A 31 15.99 -11.80 17.07
N LYS A 32 16.03 -13.15 16.99
CA LYS A 32 16.86 -13.99 17.86
C LYS A 32 17.84 -14.83 17.05
N ILE A 33 19.05 -14.96 17.60
CA ILE A 33 20.07 -15.88 17.11
C ILE A 33 20.42 -16.83 18.25
N ILE A 34 20.27 -18.14 18.03
CA ILE A 34 20.54 -19.16 19.03
C ILE A 34 21.79 -19.92 18.62
N PHE A 35 22.82 -19.86 19.45
CA PHE A 35 24.08 -20.57 19.26
C PHE A 35 24.07 -21.89 20.03
N GLY A 36 24.62 -22.93 19.45
CA GLY A 36 24.64 -24.30 20.00
C GLY A 36 23.59 -25.21 19.36
N ILE A 37 23.02 -24.84 18.20
CA ILE A 37 22.07 -25.65 17.44
C ILE A 37 22.62 -25.82 16.01
N ASN A 38 22.68 -27.08 15.54
CA ASN A 38 23.13 -27.38 14.18
C ASN A 38 22.00 -27.20 13.13
N ASP A 39 22.35 -27.28 11.83
CA ASP A 39 21.42 -27.15 10.72
C ASP A 39 20.29 -28.20 10.71
N GLN A 40 20.47 -29.32 11.40
CA GLN A 40 19.45 -30.37 11.55
C GLN A 40 18.49 -30.10 12.71
N GLY A 41 18.74 -29.03 13.51
CA GLY A 41 17.93 -28.65 14.67
C GLY A 41 18.28 -29.40 15.95
N ASN A 42 19.41 -30.11 15.99
CA ASN A 42 19.90 -30.79 17.18
C ASN A 42 20.68 -29.81 18.07
N ILE A 43 20.45 -29.90 19.37
CA ILE A 43 21.18 -29.13 20.38
C ILE A 43 22.55 -29.78 20.58
N ILE A 44 23.60 -29.05 20.21
CA ILE A 44 25.01 -29.45 20.45
C ILE A 44 25.57 -28.77 21.71
N GLY A 45 25.09 -27.53 21.92
CA GLY A 45 25.56 -26.68 23.02
C GLY A 45 26.88 -25.97 22.70
N ILE A 46 27.24 -25.06 23.59
CA ILE A 46 28.50 -24.30 23.60
C ILE A 46 29.33 -24.75 24.82
N THR A 47 30.58 -25.11 24.60
CA THR A 47 31.45 -25.67 25.67
C THR A 47 31.66 -24.70 26.81
N ASP A 48 31.81 -23.42 26.58
CA ASP A 48 31.95 -22.36 27.58
C ASP A 48 31.03 -21.18 27.23
N PRO A 49 29.74 -21.23 27.64
CA PRO A 49 28.78 -20.20 27.28
C PRO A 49 29.10 -18.83 27.89
N VAL A 50 29.76 -18.76 29.06
CA VAL A 50 30.10 -17.51 29.75
C VAL A 50 31.13 -16.72 28.93
N ASN A 51 32.25 -17.34 28.60
CA ASN A 51 33.26 -16.75 27.73
C ASN A 51 32.72 -16.56 26.32
N GLY A 52 31.80 -17.43 25.86
CA GLY A 52 31.06 -17.29 24.63
C GLY A 52 30.28 -15.99 24.54
N CYS A 53 29.53 -15.61 25.57
CA CYS A 53 28.81 -14.35 25.66
C CYS A 53 29.75 -13.15 25.57
N LEU A 54 30.85 -13.14 26.33
CA LEU A 54 31.85 -12.08 26.28
C LEU A 54 32.49 -11.91 24.92
N ASN A 55 32.79 -13.04 24.25
CA ASN A 55 33.33 -13.01 22.86
C ASN A 55 32.30 -12.44 21.86
N LEU A 56 31.02 -12.83 21.97
CA LEU A 56 29.95 -12.28 21.11
C LEU A 56 29.78 -10.78 21.35
N GLU A 57 29.73 -10.34 22.61
CA GLU A 57 29.61 -8.93 22.97
C GLU A 57 30.75 -8.09 22.38
N ASN A 58 31.99 -8.53 22.53
CA ASN A 58 33.16 -7.86 21.91
C ASN A 58 33.05 -7.81 20.40
N LYS A 59 32.72 -8.92 19.73
CA LYS A 59 32.55 -8.98 18.27
C LYS A 59 31.46 -8.03 17.78
N ILE A 60 30.35 -7.90 18.52
CA ILE A 60 29.24 -7.00 18.16
C ILE A 60 29.71 -5.55 18.27
N ASN A 61 30.29 -5.19 19.42
CA ASN A 61 30.77 -3.84 19.71
C ASN A 61 31.85 -3.39 18.73
N ASP A 62 32.75 -4.27 18.32
CA ASP A 62 33.85 -3.95 17.42
C ASP A 62 33.46 -3.91 15.94
N SER A 63 32.37 -4.55 15.57
CA SER A 63 32.06 -4.81 14.15
C SER A 63 30.84 -4.03 13.62
N LEU A 64 29.94 -3.59 14.48
CA LEU A 64 28.72 -2.91 14.09
C LEU A 64 28.76 -1.41 14.38
N SER A 65 28.26 -0.63 13.47
CA SER A 65 28.19 0.83 13.62
C SER A 65 26.85 1.36 13.08
N PRO A 66 26.07 2.07 13.95
CA PRO A 66 26.21 2.12 15.39
C PRO A 66 26.01 0.72 16.04
N VAL A 67 26.38 0.58 17.29
CA VAL A 67 26.14 -0.65 18.03
C VAL A 67 24.63 -0.75 18.37
N PRO A 68 23.94 -1.83 17.99
CA PRO A 68 22.51 -2.00 18.29
C PRO A 68 22.29 -2.37 19.76
N GLU A 69 21.05 -2.21 20.22
CA GLU A 69 20.63 -2.76 21.50
C GLU A 69 20.44 -4.27 21.37
N PHE A 70 21.03 -5.03 22.28
CA PHE A 70 20.93 -6.50 22.30
C PHE A 70 20.98 -7.05 23.70
N ARG A 71 20.53 -8.30 23.85
CA ARG A 71 20.55 -9.07 25.09
C ARG A 71 21.12 -10.46 24.85
N LEU A 72 22.07 -10.89 25.70
CA LEU A 72 22.63 -12.23 25.73
C LEU A 72 22.10 -12.99 26.95
N GLU A 73 21.59 -14.17 26.72
CA GLU A 73 21.09 -15.08 27.77
C GLU A 73 21.69 -16.47 27.58
N ILE A 74 22.08 -17.11 28.66
CA ILE A 74 22.51 -18.50 28.65
C ILE A 74 21.30 -19.37 29.06
N GLN A 75 20.92 -20.28 28.18
CA GLN A 75 19.86 -21.24 28.41
C GLN A 75 20.46 -22.64 28.32
N GLU A 76 20.61 -23.32 29.46
CA GLU A 76 21.36 -24.56 29.57
C GLU A 76 22.81 -24.36 29.12
N ASN A 77 23.20 -24.93 27.98
CA ASN A 77 24.50 -24.76 27.33
C ASN A 77 24.42 -24.04 25.97
N MET A 78 23.30 -23.37 25.67
CA MET A 78 23.11 -22.53 24.48
C MET A 78 23.22 -21.04 24.84
N ILE A 79 23.57 -20.21 23.86
CA ILE A 79 23.52 -18.76 24.01
C ILE A 79 22.40 -18.23 23.10
N VAL A 80 21.47 -17.49 23.69
CA VAL A 80 20.38 -16.80 23.01
C VAL A 80 20.72 -15.33 22.93
N LEU A 81 20.96 -14.83 21.72
CA LEU A 81 21.16 -13.43 21.42
C LEU A 81 19.85 -12.85 20.88
N THR A 82 19.25 -11.94 21.62
CA THR A 82 18.10 -11.13 21.16
C THR A 82 18.61 -9.77 20.72
N VAL A 83 18.26 -9.34 19.52
CA VAL A 83 18.61 -8.04 18.94
C VAL A 83 17.33 -7.24 18.75
N TYR A 84 17.30 -6.03 19.26
CA TYR A 84 16.15 -5.15 19.15
C TYR A 84 16.26 -4.23 17.94
N GLU A 85 15.14 -3.81 17.38
CA GLU A 85 15.11 -2.80 16.34
C GLU A 85 15.63 -1.47 16.88
N GLY A 86 16.60 -0.90 16.19
CA GLY A 86 17.26 0.33 16.61
C GLY A 86 16.67 1.58 15.93
N ARG A 87 16.82 2.72 16.62
CA ARG A 87 16.34 4.03 16.12
C ARG A 87 17.36 4.75 15.23
N TYR A 88 18.67 4.47 15.42
CA TYR A 88 19.77 5.19 14.74
C TYR A 88 20.20 4.46 13.46
N LYS A 89 19.24 4.14 12.61
CA LYS A 89 19.48 3.49 11.31
C LYS A 89 20.31 4.37 10.38
N PRO A 90 21.15 3.78 9.50
CA PRO A 90 21.35 2.34 9.29
C PRO A 90 22.38 1.72 10.26
N TYR A 91 22.11 0.52 10.76
CA TYR A 91 23.07 -0.30 11.49
C TYR A 91 23.91 -1.12 10.52
N LEU A 92 25.22 -0.87 10.49
CA LEU A 92 26.10 -1.37 9.44
C LEU A 92 27.06 -2.46 9.97
N TYR A 93 27.26 -3.50 9.19
CA TYR A 93 28.38 -4.41 9.32
C TYR A 93 29.31 -4.26 8.13
N LYS A 94 30.59 -3.93 8.37
CA LYS A 94 31.58 -3.63 7.32
C LYS A 94 31.10 -2.59 6.30
N GLY A 95 30.45 -1.54 6.77
CA GLY A 95 29.94 -0.45 5.94
C GLY A 95 28.69 -0.79 5.10
N LYS A 96 28.04 -1.93 5.34
CA LYS A 96 26.88 -2.41 4.60
C LYS A 96 25.71 -2.69 5.53
N ALA A 97 24.49 -2.36 5.09
CA ALA A 97 23.26 -2.70 5.76
C ALA A 97 22.68 -4.01 5.19
N TYR A 98 21.99 -4.78 6.02
CA TYR A 98 21.43 -6.07 5.68
C TYR A 98 19.96 -6.16 6.04
N LYS A 99 19.23 -7.05 5.34
CA LYS A 99 17.83 -7.44 5.64
C LYS A 99 17.67 -8.95 5.63
N ARG A 100 16.60 -9.45 6.27
CA ARG A 100 16.23 -10.88 6.23
C ARG A 100 15.19 -11.14 5.15
N ASN A 101 15.51 -12.07 4.26
CA ASN A 101 14.55 -12.68 3.33
C ASN A 101 14.29 -14.10 3.81
N ASP A 102 13.22 -14.31 4.61
CA ASP A 102 12.90 -15.56 5.30
C ASP A 102 14.11 -16.05 6.14
N SER A 103 14.79 -17.11 5.73
CA SER A 103 15.96 -17.69 6.43
C SER A 103 17.31 -17.13 5.96
N SER A 104 17.38 -16.33 4.90
CA SER A 104 18.63 -15.79 4.37
C SER A 104 18.82 -14.31 4.70
N THR A 105 20.07 -13.91 4.98
CA THR A 105 20.46 -12.50 5.18
C THR A 105 21.11 -11.96 3.91
N VAL A 106 20.56 -10.91 3.34
CA VAL A 106 21.02 -10.28 2.11
C VAL A 106 21.37 -8.82 2.33
N GLU A 107 22.31 -8.29 1.54
CA GLU A 107 22.63 -6.87 1.52
C GLU A 107 21.46 -6.07 0.96
N VAL A 108 21.16 -4.92 1.53
CA VAL A 108 20.12 -4.00 1.01
C VAL A 108 20.64 -3.27 -0.23
N ASP A 109 19.75 -2.97 -1.15
CA ASP A 109 20.07 -2.13 -2.30
C ASP A 109 20.21 -0.66 -1.90
N ARG A 110 20.65 0.17 -2.86
CA ARG A 110 20.88 1.60 -2.63
C ARG A 110 19.60 2.34 -2.21
N LEU A 111 18.45 1.97 -2.74
CA LEU A 111 17.20 2.63 -2.43
C LEU A 111 16.77 2.35 -0.99
N GLU A 112 16.82 1.09 -0.57
CA GLU A 112 16.55 0.68 0.81
C GLU A 112 17.56 1.30 1.79
N TYR A 113 18.85 1.39 1.41
CA TYR A 113 19.86 2.03 2.22
C TYR A 113 19.54 3.51 2.48
N ASN A 114 19.15 4.26 1.44
CA ASN A 114 18.73 5.65 1.58
C ASN A 114 17.51 5.81 2.50
N ARG A 115 16.54 4.87 2.43
CA ARG A 115 15.38 4.86 3.33
C ARG A 115 15.78 4.65 4.78
N LEU A 116 16.69 3.73 5.06
CA LEU A 116 17.20 3.54 6.42
C LEU A 116 17.87 4.82 6.97
N ILE A 117 18.59 5.57 6.14
CA ILE A 117 19.15 6.87 6.54
C ILE A 117 18.04 7.86 6.92
N LEU A 118 16.99 7.97 6.10
CA LEU A 118 15.87 8.86 6.38
C LEU A 118 15.14 8.46 7.66
N GLU A 119 14.87 7.17 7.84
CA GLU A 119 14.28 6.63 9.07
C GLU A 119 15.13 6.97 10.31
N GLY A 120 16.46 6.79 10.21
CA GLY A 120 17.37 7.12 11.30
C GLY A 120 17.44 8.62 11.63
N CYS A 121 17.15 9.48 10.65
CA CYS A 121 17.02 10.93 10.83
C CYS A 121 15.60 11.35 11.19
N ASN A 122 14.65 10.42 11.27
CA ASN A 122 13.23 10.69 11.44
C ASN A 122 12.69 11.67 10.38
N GLN A 123 13.13 11.48 9.13
CA GLN A 123 12.73 12.27 7.97
C GLN A 123 12.00 11.42 6.94
N THR A 124 11.08 12.05 6.21
CA THR A 124 10.40 11.48 5.06
C THR A 124 11.03 11.95 3.76
N PHE A 125 10.74 11.27 2.64
CA PHE A 125 11.20 11.71 1.31
C PHE A 125 10.77 13.13 0.97
N GLU A 126 9.57 13.53 1.36
CA GLU A 126 9.01 14.84 1.04
C GLU A 126 9.69 16.00 1.79
N GLU A 127 10.34 15.75 2.93
CA GLU A 127 11.07 16.74 3.72
C GLU A 127 12.48 17.03 3.21
N ILE A 128 13.03 16.16 2.36
CA ILE A 128 14.35 16.38 1.76
C ILE A 128 14.34 17.68 0.94
N ALA A 129 15.39 18.51 1.06
CA ALA A 129 15.56 19.70 0.25
C ALA A 129 15.48 19.35 -1.24
N SER A 130 14.66 20.09 -1.98
CA SER A 130 14.52 19.90 -3.42
C SER A 130 15.80 20.32 -4.14
N PHE A 131 16.18 19.57 -5.17
CA PHE A 131 17.27 19.96 -6.05
C PHE A 131 16.97 21.29 -6.79
N ASN A 132 15.73 21.48 -7.23
CA ASN A 132 15.28 22.72 -7.87
C ASN A 132 14.75 23.69 -6.81
N GLN A 133 15.36 24.86 -6.69
CA GLN A 133 14.98 25.94 -5.79
C GLN A 133 14.24 27.09 -6.50
N GLN A 134 13.95 26.96 -7.81
CA GLN A 134 13.20 27.93 -8.61
C GLN A 134 11.85 27.36 -8.96
N LEU A 135 10.95 27.24 -7.97
CA LEU A 135 9.63 26.62 -8.12
C LEU A 135 8.55 27.69 -8.29
N THR A 136 7.57 27.40 -9.14
CA THR A 136 6.35 28.18 -9.34
C THR A 136 5.12 27.37 -8.93
N PHE A 137 4.06 28.05 -8.48
CA PHE A 137 2.91 27.42 -7.82
C PHE A 137 1.56 27.93 -8.35
N SER A 138 1.46 28.26 -9.62
CA SER A 138 0.23 28.82 -10.24
C SER A 138 -0.98 27.90 -10.04
N LYS A 139 -0.78 26.59 -10.17
CA LYS A 139 -1.84 25.61 -9.93
C LYS A 139 -2.26 25.57 -8.46
N LEU A 140 -1.30 25.57 -7.55
CA LEU A 140 -1.57 25.60 -6.10
C LEU A 140 -2.30 26.89 -5.70
N GLU A 141 -1.88 28.05 -6.21
CA GLU A 141 -2.56 29.35 -5.98
C GLU A 141 -4.01 29.31 -6.46
N THR A 142 -4.27 28.79 -7.65
CA THR A 142 -5.62 28.63 -8.18
C THR A 142 -6.50 27.81 -7.25
N GLU A 143 -6.00 26.69 -6.74
CA GLU A 143 -6.75 25.84 -5.83
C GLU A 143 -6.99 26.50 -4.44
N PHE A 144 -5.99 27.19 -3.91
CA PHE A 144 -6.13 27.93 -2.65
C PHE A 144 -7.09 29.10 -2.78
N THR A 145 -7.08 29.81 -3.91
CA THR A 145 -8.06 30.85 -4.20
C THR A 145 -9.48 30.29 -4.21
N ARG A 146 -9.68 29.18 -4.93
CA ARG A 146 -10.99 28.53 -5.07
C ARG A 146 -11.55 28.00 -3.76
N VAL A 147 -10.70 27.42 -2.89
CA VAL A 147 -11.16 26.73 -1.66
C VAL A 147 -11.14 27.62 -0.44
N MET A 148 -10.15 28.53 -0.32
CA MET A 148 -9.86 29.30 0.88
C MET A 148 -9.91 30.82 0.65
N GLY A 149 -10.08 31.31 -0.58
CA GLY A 149 -10.07 32.73 -0.91
C GLY A 149 -8.68 33.36 -0.80
N ILE A 150 -7.59 32.60 -0.81
CA ILE A 150 -6.22 33.09 -0.77
C ILE A 150 -5.75 33.35 -2.19
N GLU A 151 -5.66 34.61 -2.60
CA GLU A 151 -5.34 35.00 -3.99
C GLU A 151 -3.86 34.77 -4.36
N LYS A 152 -2.95 34.86 -3.39
CA LYS A 152 -1.51 34.71 -3.64
C LYS A 152 -0.81 33.96 -2.53
N ILE A 153 0.03 33.01 -2.92
CA ILE A 153 0.86 32.27 -2.00
C ILE A 153 2.19 33.01 -1.79
N ASN A 154 2.45 33.44 -0.56
CA ASN A 154 3.71 34.05 -0.14
C ASN A 154 4.60 33.04 0.61
N LYS A 155 5.82 33.44 0.97
CA LYS A 155 6.76 32.59 1.71
C LYS A 155 6.22 32.14 3.07
N ASP A 156 5.43 32.98 3.76
CA ASP A 156 4.90 32.62 5.09
C ASP A 156 3.83 31.52 4.99
N ILE A 157 3.01 31.56 3.93
CA ILE A 157 2.07 30.49 3.62
C ILE A 157 2.83 29.19 3.28
N LEU A 158 3.88 29.27 2.46
CA LEU A 158 4.71 28.11 2.13
C LEU A 158 5.40 27.50 3.37
N LYS A 159 5.86 28.33 4.32
CA LYS A 159 6.37 27.87 5.62
C LYS A 159 5.27 27.20 6.45
N THR A 160 4.07 27.80 6.50
CA THR A 160 2.92 27.23 7.22
C THR A 160 2.46 25.90 6.64
N LEU A 161 2.67 25.70 5.34
CA LEU A 161 2.42 24.44 4.64
C LEU A 161 3.60 23.45 4.71
N GLU A 162 4.69 23.82 5.40
CA GLU A 162 5.91 23.02 5.49
C GLU A 162 6.57 22.75 4.13
N LEU A 163 6.33 23.60 3.12
CA LEU A 163 6.90 23.49 1.78
C LEU A 163 8.24 24.24 1.61
N TYR A 164 8.54 25.16 2.53
CA TYR A 164 9.72 26.00 2.50
C TYR A 164 10.26 26.24 3.91
N SER A 165 11.59 26.27 4.06
CA SER A 165 12.24 26.75 5.25
C SER A 165 13.37 27.76 4.91
N ASP A 166 13.69 28.67 5.84
CA ASP A 166 14.79 29.64 5.60
C ASP A 166 16.17 28.96 5.58
N GLN A 167 16.29 27.77 6.16
CA GLN A 167 17.56 27.04 6.24
C GLN A 167 17.81 26.17 5.00
N SER A 168 16.83 25.43 4.52
CA SER A 168 16.96 24.43 3.46
C SER A 168 16.27 24.82 2.14
N GLY A 169 15.51 25.93 2.11
CA GLY A 169 14.72 26.31 0.95
C GLY A 169 13.48 25.43 0.76
N PHE A 170 13.12 25.18 -0.52
CA PHE A 170 12.04 24.28 -0.89
C PHE A 170 12.43 22.81 -0.70
N ASN A 171 11.48 22.01 -0.26
CA ASN A 171 11.61 20.56 -0.14
C ASN A 171 10.93 19.81 -1.31
N ASN A 172 11.00 18.46 -1.30
CA ASN A 172 10.39 17.64 -2.34
C ASN A 172 8.87 17.73 -2.34
N ALA A 173 8.20 17.97 -1.20
CA ALA A 173 6.76 18.23 -1.18
C ALA A 173 6.40 19.47 -1.98
N ALA A 174 7.18 20.54 -1.84
CA ALA A 174 7.03 21.75 -2.65
C ALA A 174 7.25 21.46 -4.14
N ALA A 175 8.30 20.71 -4.47
CA ALA A 175 8.58 20.34 -5.86
C ALA A 175 7.45 19.52 -6.49
N LEU A 176 6.85 18.58 -5.75
CA LEU A 176 5.70 17.79 -6.21
C LEU A 176 4.44 18.63 -6.47
N LEU A 177 4.28 19.73 -5.73
CA LEU A 177 3.17 20.67 -5.88
C LEU A 177 3.45 21.79 -6.88
N ALA A 178 4.72 21.97 -7.29
CA ALA A 178 5.12 22.98 -8.25
C ALA A 178 4.54 22.70 -9.65
N ASP A 179 4.37 23.76 -10.45
CA ASP A 179 3.81 23.68 -11.80
C ASP A 179 4.60 22.73 -12.70
N ASP A 180 5.94 22.80 -12.60
CA ASP A 180 6.89 21.92 -13.28
C ASP A 180 7.80 21.22 -12.28
N ASN A 181 8.03 19.92 -12.46
CA ASN A 181 8.88 19.11 -11.61
C ASN A 181 9.57 17.96 -12.38
N GLN A 182 10.31 17.09 -11.67
CA GLN A 182 11.06 15.99 -12.29
C GLN A 182 10.53 14.61 -11.90
N PHE A 183 9.34 14.54 -11.29
CA PHE A 183 8.81 13.28 -10.80
C PHE A 183 7.95 12.60 -11.86
N THR A 184 8.02 11.27 -11.88
CA THR A 184 7.03 10.45 -12.56
C THR A 184 5.67 10.65 -11.90
N GLY A 185 4.60 10.55 -12.69
CA GLY A 185 3.27 10.90 -12.19
C GLY A 185 2.25 9.77 -12.34
N ILE A 186 1.25 9.98 -13.17
CA ILE A 186 0.16 9.05 -13.42
C ILE A 186 0.14 8.67 -14.91
N ASP A 187 0.19 7.36 -15.20
CA ASP A 187 -0.08 6.80 -16.51
C ASP A 187 -1.51 6.28 -16.58
N ILE A 188 -2.29 6.80 -17.49
CA ILE A 188 -3.69 6.44 -17.70
C ILE A 188 -3.82 5.75 -19.05
N ILE A 189 -4.44 4.57 -19.07
CA ILE A 189 -4.74 3.84 -20.29
C ILE A 189 -6.21 3.43 -20.29
N ARG A 190 -6.93 3.76 -21.36
CA ARG A 190 -8.27 3.26 -21.66
C ARG A 190 -8.15 2.10 -22.66
N PHE A 191 -8.49 0.90 -22.20
CA PHE A 191 -8.51 -0.30 -23.04
C PHE A 191 -9.86 -0.46 -23.76
N GLY A 192 -9.83 -1.11 -24.91
CA GLY A 192 -10.99 -1.62 -25.62
C GLY A 192 -11.53 -2.90 -25.00
N ASP A 193 -11.95 -3.83 -25.82
CA ASP A 193 -12.47 -5.14 -25.36
C ASP A 193 -11.33 -6.05 -24.87
N THR A 194 -10.13 -5.87 -25.39
CA THR A 194 -8.92 -6.58 -25.00
C THR A 194 -7.85 -5.62 -24.49
N ILE A 195 -6.84 -6.14 -23.81
CA ILE A 195 -5.67 -5.36 -23.35
C ILE A 195 -4.77 -4.90 -24.49
N ASP A 196 -4.90 -5.52 -25.66
CA ASP A 196 -4.13 -5.16 -26.85
C ASP A 196 -4.73 -3.97 -27.60
N GLU A 197 -5.97 -3.60 -27.26
CA GLU A 197 -6.68 -2.45 -27.84
C GLU A 197 -6.56 -1.24 -26.91
N ILE A 198 -5.70 -0.30 -27.27
CA ILE A 198 -5.56 0.97 -26.54
C ILE A 198 -6.43 2.01 -27.22
N MET A 199 -7.51 2.43 -26.55
CA MET A 199 -8.46 3.42 -27.06
C MET A 199 -8.01 4.85 -26.76
N ASP A 200 -7.32 5.05 -25.63
CA ASP A 200 -6.80 6.35 -25.22
C ASP A 200 -5.66 6.16 -24.22
N ARG A 201 -4.69 7.08 -24.23
CA ARG A 201 -3.57 7.07 -23.28
C ARG A 201 -3.13 8.47 -22.95
N GLU A 202 -2.86 8.73 -21.66
CA GLU A 202 -2.28 9.97 -21.19
C GLU A 202 -1.22 9.69 -20.12
N SER A 203 -0.01 10.24 -20.29
CA SER A 203 1.07 10.21 -19.31
C SER A 203 1.20 11.60 -18.69
N LEU A 204 0.90 11.67 -17.38
CA LEU A 204 0.91 12.91 -16.61
C LEU A 204 2.18 12.99 -15.79
N GLU A 205 3.29 13.36 -16.42
CA GLU A 205 4.60 13.45 -15.78
C GLU A 205 5.09 14.89 -15.73
N ASN A 206 6.02 15.19 -14.83
CA ASN A 206 6.70 16.48 -14.73
C ASN A 206 5.77 17.68 -14.45
N ILE A 207 4.59 17.48 -13.97
CA ILE A 207 3.60 18.51 -13.63
C ILE A 207 3.13 18.35 -12.20
N SER A 208 2.57 19.43 -11.63
CA SER A 208 1.98 19.41 -10.28
C SER A 208 1.07 18.22 -10.06
N ILE A 209 1.19 17.58 -8.90
CA ILE A 209 0.28 16.47 -8.49
C ILE A 209 -1.19 16.92 -8.42
N LEU A 210 -1.46 18.21 -8.24
CA LEU A 210 -2.82 18.78 -8.33
C LEU A 210 -3.32 18.79 -9.78
N SER A 211 -2.46 19.11 -10.73
CA SER A 211 -2.76 19.02 -12.17
C SER A 211 -2.94 17.58 -12.62
N GLN A 212 -2.13 16.65 -12.07
CA GLN A 212 -2.28 15.21 -12.33
C GLN A 212 -3.64 14.71 -11.85
N LEU A 213 -4.05 15.09 -10.62
CA LEU A 213 -5.38 14.74 -10.08
C LEU A 213 -6.51 15.27 -10.97
N GLU A 214 -6.46 16.55 -11.33
CA GLU A 214 -7.49 17.18 -12.18
C GLU A 214 -7.63 16.53 -13.55
N LYS A 215 -6.52 16.32 -14.26
CA LYS A 215 -6.53 15.68 -15.59
C LYS A 215 -7.01 14.23 -15.52
N THR A 216 -6.62 13.50 -14.47
CA THR A 216 -7.11 12.14 -14.22
C THR A 216 -8.63 12.11 -14.02
N LEU A 217 -9.18 13.09 -13.28
CA LEU A 217 -10.63 13.24 -13.13
C LEU A 217 -11.33 13.64 -14.44
N GLN A 218 -10.69 14.47 -15.28
CA GLN A 218 -11.25 14.83 -16.60
C GLN A 218 -11.34 13.59 -17.50
N MET A 219 -10.30 12.75 -17.54
CA MET A 219 -10.33 11.51 -18.32
C MET A 219 -11.35 10.51 -17.77
N PHE A 220 -11.50 10.43 -16.44
CA PHE A 220 -12.56 9.64 -15.79
C PHE A 220 -13.95 10.10 -16.28
N ARG A 221 -14.27 11.37 -16.22
CA ARG A 221 -15.56 11.91 -16.63
C ARG A 221 -15.85 11.60 -18.09
N LYS A 222 -14.85 11.71 -18.97
CA LYS A 222 -14.97 11.40 -20.40
C LYS A 222 -15.49 9.98 -20.67
N TYR A 223 -15.12 8.97 -19.84
CA TYR A 223 -15.42 7.57 -20.12
C TYR A 223 -16.43 6.92 -19.17
N TYR A 224 -16.58 7.46 -17.96
CA TYR A 224 -17.42 6.85 -16.92
C TYR A 224 -18.59 7.72 -16.48
N GLN A 225 -18.82 8.86 -17.13
CA GLN A 225 -20.04 9.66 -16.98
C GLN A 225 -20.80 9.70 -18.30
N TYR A 226 -22.13 9.76 -18.20
CA TYR A 226 -23.01 9.99 -19.35
C TYR A 226 -24.27 10.73 -18.91
N GLU A 227 -24.92 11.40 -19.83
CA GLU A 227 -26.20 12.04 -19.60
C GLU A 227 -27.35 11.09 -19.92
N LYS A 228 -28.34 11.01 -19.03
CA LYS A 228 -29.58 10.26 -19.21
C LYS A 228 -30.75 11.23 -19.14
N ILE A 229 -31.66 11.16 -20.09
CA ILE A 229 -32.91 11.92 -20.06
C ILE A 229 -33.95 11.09 -19.36
N GLU A 230 -34.44 11.58 -18.21
CA GLU A 230 -35.54 10.98 -17.46
C GLU A 230 -36.71 11.97 -17.40
N GLY A 231 -37.75 11.74 -18.21
CA GLY A 231 -38.85 12.69 -18.37
C GLY A 231 -38.38 13.99 -19.01
N ALA A 232 -38.52 15.13 -18.31
CA ALA A 232 -38.10 16.44 -18.75
C ALA A 232 -36.70 16.85 -18.23
N GLU A 233 -36.06 16.04 -17.43
CA GLU A 233 -34.78 16.35 -16.78
C GLU A 233 -33.62 15.57 -17.41
N ARG A 234 -32.47 16.24 -17.45
CA ARG A 234 -31.20 15.67 -17.84
C ARG A 234 -30.39 15.37 -16.60
N LYS A 235 -30.01 14.13 -16.36
CA LYS A 235 -29.22 13.70 -15.22
C LYS A 235 -27.85 13.18 -15.67
N CYS A 236 -26.78 13.62 -14.99
CA CYS A 236 -25.47 13.05 -15.16
C CYS A 236 -25.39 11.76 -14.32
N ILE A 237 -25.07 10.65 -14.95
CA ILE A 237 -24.98 9.32 -14.34
C ILE A 237 -23.53 8.88 -14.33
N ASP A 238 -23.07 8.45 -13.16
CA ASP A 238 -21.74 7.87 -12.97
C ASP A 238 -21.81 6.36 -13.14
N LYS A 239 -21.07 5.78 -14.09
CA LYS A 239 -20.86 4.32 -14.19
C LYS A 239 -20.05 3.79 -13.01
N ILE A 240 -19.15 4.59 -12.49
CA ILE A 240 -18.36 4.40 -11.27
C ILE A 240 -18.56 5.66 -10.43
N PRO A 241 -18.89 5.61 -9.14
CA PRO A 241 -19.06 6.81 -8.34
C PRO A 241 -17.81 7.70 -8.39
N GLU A 242 -17.94 8.92 -8.91
CA GLU A 242 -16.82 9.87 -9.02
C GLU A 242 -16.15 10.09 -7.66
N LYS A 243 -16.93 10.14 -6.59
CA LYS A 243 -16.41 10.30 -5.23
C LYS A 243 -15.45 9.17 -4.83
N ALA A 244 -15.75 7.92 -5.21
CA ALA A 244 -14.88 6.78 -4.94
C ALA A 244 -13.60 6.82 -5.78
N PHE A 245 -13.71 7.17 -7.06
CA PHE A 245 -12.55 7.31 -7.94
C PHE A 245 -11.62 8.44 -7.47
N ARG A 246 -12.17 9.61 -7.16
CA ARG A 246 -11.39 10.75 -6.63
C ARG A 246 -10.65 10.38 -5.35
N GLU A 247 -11.33 9.72 -4.41
CA GLU A 247 -10.72 9.27 -3.16
C GLU A 247 -9.57 8.28 -3.42
N ALA A 248 -9.77 7.33 -4.35
CA ALA A 248 -8.75 6.34 -4.69
C ALA A 248 -7.51 6.98 -5.33
N ILE A 249 -7.67 7.96 -6.24
CA ILE A 249 -6.54 8.69 -6.85
C ILE A 249 -5.84 9.59 -5.83
N ALA A 250 -6.58 10.32 -4.99
CA ALA A 250 -5.98 11.15 -3.95
C ALA A 250 -5.16 10.28 -2.97
N ASN A 251 -5.70 9.15 -2.53
CA ASN A 251 -4.97 8.21 -1.68
C ASN A 251 -3.73 7.63 -2.39
N ALA A 252 -3.84 7.31 -3.69
CA ALA A 252 -2.70 6.83 -4.46
C ALA A 252 -1.57 7.85 -4.52
N LEU A 253 -1.87 9.16 -4.67
CA LEU A 253 -0.88 10.25 -4.68
C LEU A 253 -0.24 10.48 -3.30
N ILE A 254 -1.03 10.46 -2.22
CA ILE A 254 -0.56 10.75 -0.87
C ILE A 254 0.24 9.59 -0.28
N HIS A 255 -0.15 8.34 -0.56
CA HIS A 255 0.48 7.17 0.00
C HIS A 255 1.56 6.55 -0.90
N ARG A 256 1.78 7.07 -2.10
CA ARG A 256 2.86 6.63 -2.99
C ARG A 256 4.24 6.79 -2.35
N MET A 257 5.12 5.86 -2.66
CA MET A 257 6.57 6.02 -2.44
C MET A 257 7.17 6.81 -3.61
N TRP A 258 7.48 8.10 -3.37
CA TRP A 258 7.98 9.03 -4.39
C TRP A 258 9.45 8.82 -4.77
N ASP A 259 10.19 8.08 -3.97
CA ASP A 259 11.55 7.63 -4.23
C ASP A 259 11.62 6.46 -5.25
N ILE A 260 10.50 5.85 -5.58
CA ILE A 260 10.39 4.84 -6.64
C ILE A 260 10.07 5.53 -7.98
N PRO A 261 10.96 5.40 -9.00
CA PRO A 261 10.74 6.00 -10.32
C PRO A 261 9.75 5.18 -11.17
N ALA A 262 8.51 5.00 -10.68
CA ALA A 262 7.45 4.28 -11.35
C ALA A 262 6.14 5.04 -11.22
N SER A 263 5.40 5.26 -12.31
CA SER A 263 4.13 5.99 -12.33
C SER A 263 3.02 5.23 -11.59
N ILE A 264 2.05 5.96 -11.03
CA ILE A 264 0.75 5.39 -10.67
C ILE A 264 0.08 4.95 -11.97
N LYS A 265 -0.38 3.72 -12.03
CA LYS A 265 -1.08 3.18 -13.22
C LYS A 265 -2.58 3.22 -13.01
N VAL A 266 -3.30 3.87 -13.93
CA VAL A 266 -4.75 3.90 -13.98
C VAL A 266 -5.20 3.17 -15.23
N SER A 267 -5.65 1.93 -15.09
CA SER A 267 -6.14 1.08 -16.17
C SER A 267 -7.66 1.12 -16.20
N MET A 268 -8.20 1.66 -17.28
CA MET A 268 -9.64 1.88 -17.50
C MET A 268 -10.20 0.82 -18.44
N TYR A 269 -11.09 -0.06 -17.95
CA TYR A 269 -11.77 -1.12 -18.70
C TYR A 269 -13.25 -0.82 -18.86
N ALA A 270 -13.94 -1.57 -19.71
CA ALA A 270 -15.38 -1.43 -19.90
C ALA A 270 -16.19 -1.75 -18.62
N ASP A 271 -15.66 -2.62 -17.76
CA ASP A 271 -16.32 -3.15 -16.56
C ASP A 271 -15.73 -2.65 -15.23
N ARG A 272 -14.56 -2.01 -15.23
CA ARG A 272 -13.87 -1.55 -14.02
C ARG A 272 -12.76 -0.55 -14.30
N ILE A 273 -12.27 0.08 -13.23
CA ILE A 273 -10.99 0.81 -13.21
C ILE A 273 -10.07 0.11 -12.21
N GLU A 274 -8.80 -0.06 -12.57
CA GLU A 274 -7.73 -0.51 -11.68
C GLU A 274 -6.73 0.62 -11.46
N ILE A 275 -6.44 0.93 -10.20
CA ILE A 275 -5.49 1.97 -9.80
C ILE A 275 -4.39 1.28 -9.02
N SER A 276 -3.16 1.28 -9.54
CA SER A 276 -1.99 0.68 -8.89
C SER A 276 -0.98 1.77 -8.51
N SER A 277 -0.72 1.93 -7.22
CA SER A 277 0.24 2.89 -6.67
C SER A 277 1.53 2.21 -6.23
N PRO A 278 2.73 2.74 -6.56
CA PRO A 278 3.99 2.26 -6.04
C PRO A 278 4.11 2.42 -4.52
N GLY A 279 4.60 1.39 -3.85
CA GLY A 279 4.74 1.31 -2.39
C GLY A 279 3.74 0.33 -1.77
N GLY A 280 4.23 -0.63 -0.98
CA GLY A 280 3.42 -1.56 -0.21
C GLY A 280 2.78 -0.91 1.01
N LEU A 281 2.24 -1.69 1.93
CA LEU A 281 1.73 -1.18 3.20
C LEU A 281 2.87 -0.55 4.03
N PRO A 282 2.59 0.49 4.85
CA PRO A 282 3.54 0.97 5.84
C PRO A 282 3.96 -0.14 6.81
N VAL A 283 5.19 -0.04 7.31
CA VAL A 283 5.69 -1.00 8.32
C VAL A 283 4.78 -0.97 9.56
N GLY A 284 4.44 -2.14 10.07
CA GLY A 284 3.59 -2.28 11.26
C GLY A 284 2.08 -2.23 11.01
N ILE A 285 1.64 -2.06 9.75
CA ILE A 285 0.21 -2.16 9.39
C ILE A 285 -0.05 -3.48 8.68
N SER A 286 -0.96 -4.28 9.22
CA SER A 286 -1.47 -5.48 8.57
C SER A 286 -2.47 -5.13 7.45
N GLU A 287 -2.66 -6.05 6.50
CA GLU A 287 -3.68 -5.88 5.46
C GLU A 287 -5.08 -5.74 6.05
N GLU A 288 -5.38 -6.45 7.14
CA GLU A 288 -6.66 -6.38 7.83
C GLU A 288 -6.91 -4.98 8.44
N GLU A 289 -5.93 -4.41 9.14
CA GLU A 289 -6.01 -3.06 9.72
C GLU A 289 -6.16 -1.99 8.63
N TYR A 290 -5.44 -2.15 7.52
CA TYR A 290 -5.55 -1.25 6.38
C TYR A 290 -6.96 -1.29 5.76
N LEU A 291 -7.49 -2.49 5.49
CA LEU A 291 -8.81 -2.68 4.87
C LEU A 291 -9.95 -2.21 5.76
N ASN A 292 -9.82 -2.34 7.07
CA ASN A 292 -10.81 -1.89 8.06
C ASN A 292 -10.69 -0.41 8.41
N GLY A 293 -9.65 0.28 7.92
CA GLY A 293 -9.43 1.71 8.17
C GLY A 293 -9.23 2.06 9.65
N GLN A 294 -8.68 1.14 10.43
CA GLN A 294 -8.46 1.34 11.88
C GLN A 294 -7.27 2.26 12.16
N ILE A 295 -6.23 2.18 11.32
CA ILE A 295 -5.00 2.96 11.46
C ILE A 295 -4.72 3.65 10.12
N SER A 296 -4.38 4.93 10.17
CA SER A 296 -3.93 5.70 9.01
C SER A 296 -2.56 6.28 9.28
N ILE A 297 -1.56 5.79 8.59
CA ILE A 297 -0.22 6.36 8.56
C ILE A 297 -0.03 7.04 7.21
N LEU A 298 0.07 8.37 7.22
CA LEU A 298 0.40 9.13 6.02
C LEU A 298 1.88 8.95 5.71
N ARG A 299 2.19 8.43 4.52
CA ARG A 299 3.58 8.31 4.07
C ARG A 299 4.15 9.66 3.69
N ASN A 300 3.31 10.55 3.16
CA ASN A 300 3.66 11.91 2.79
C ASN A 300 2.75 12.90 3.55
N PRO A 301 3.04 13.18 4.83
CA PRO A 301 2.19 13.99 5.69
C PRO A 301 2.08 15.45 5.24
N ILE A 302 3.12 16.05 4.65
CA ILE A 302 3.09 17.42 4.14
C ILE A 302 2.12 17.53 2.95
N ILE A 303 2.25 16.64 1.97
CA ILE A 303 1.31 16.55 0.83
C ILE A 303 -0.10 16.27 1.34
N GLY A 304 -0.24 15.33 2.27
CA GLY A 304 -1.53 15.01 2.90
C GLY A 304 -2.17 16.22 3.57
N ASN A 305 -1.38 17.07 4.25
CA ASN A 305 -1.87 18.30 4.86
C ASN A 305 -2.37 19.32 3.82
N VAL A 306 -1.66 19.49 2.71
CA VAL A 306 -2.10 20.33 1.60
C VAL A 306 -3.40 19.81 1.00
N PHE A 307 -3.51 18.52 0.70
CA PHE A 307 -4.72 17.89 0.16
C PHE A 307 -5.92 18.02 1.12
N PHE A 308 -5.69 17.90 2.42
CA PHE A 308 -6.73 18.12 3.43
C PHE A 308 -7.22 19.58 3.42
N ARG A 309 -6.33 20.56 3.40
CA ARG A 309 -6.69 21.98 3.32
C ARG A 309 -7.47 22.32 2.05
N LEU A 310 -7.13 21.67 0.94
CA LEU A 310 -7.85 21.78 -0.33
C LEU A 310 -9.14 20.94 -0.38
N LYS A 311 -9.53 20.27 0.71
CA LYS A 311 -10.74 19.43 0.83
C LYS A 311 -10.78 18.26 -0.17
N TYR A 312 -9.62 17.79 -0.61
CA TYR A 312 -9.53 16.60 -1.43
C TYR A 312 -9.63 15.31 -0.61
N ILE A 313 -9.14 15.32 0.63
CA ILE A 313 -9.18 14.20 1.58
C ILE A 313 -9.62 14.66 2.97
N GLU A 314 -9.84 13.68 3.86
CA GLU A 314 -10.04 13.87 5.30
C GLU A 314 -8.90 13.22 6.08
N LYS A 315 -8.62 13.71 7.29
CA LYS A 315 -7.46 13.26 8.11
C LYS A 315 -7.67 11.94 8.86
N PHE A 316 -8.88 11.36 8.89
CA PHE A 316 -9.23 10.28 9.83
C PHE A 316 -9.06 8.86 9.29
N GLY A 317 -8.29 8.62 8.21
CA GLY A 317 -8.11 7.27 7.66
C GLY A 317 -9.38 6.64 7.06
N THR A 318 -10.42 7.45 6.81
CA THR A 318 -11.72 6.98 6.33
C THR A 318 -11.81 6.77 4.83
N GLY A 319 -10.71 6.87 4.09
CA GLY A 319 -10.69 6.80 2.63
C GLY A 319 -11.29 5.50 2.08
N ILE A 320 -10.84 4.34 2.55
CA ILE A 320 -11.40 3.03 2.17
C ILE A 320 -12.88 2.94 2.54
N MET A 321 -13.25 3.38 3.73
CA MET A 321 -14.65 3.37 4.17
C MET A 321 -15.53 4.24 3.27
N ARG A 322 -15.04 5.39 2.79
CA ARG A 322 -15.76 6.27 1.86
C ARG A 322 -15.92 5.65 0.49
N ILE A 323 -14.89 5.01 -0.03
CA ILE A 323 -14.97 4.24 -1.27
C ILE A 323 -16.05 3.17 -1.12
N ASN A 324 -16.00 2.36 -0.07
CA ASN A 324 -16.96 1.30 0.20
C ASN A 324 -18.38 1.86 0.39
N HIS A 325 -18.54 2.99 1.10
CA HIS A 325 -19.83 3.64 1.29
C HIS A 325 -20.44 4.15 -0.03
N ALA A 326 -19.61 4.68 -0.96
CA ALA A 326 -20.08 5.08 -2.29
C ALA A 326 -20.66 3.89 -3.09
N TYR A 327 -20.23 2.68 -2.80
CA TYR A 327 -20.72 1.43 -3.39
C TYR A 327 -21.74 0.68 -2.52
N ARG A 328 -22.26 1.28 -1.44
CA ARG A 328 -23.17 0.59 -0.48
C ARG A 328 -24.35 -0.15 -1.13
N ASN A 329 -24.91 0.42 -2.22
CA ASN A 329 -26.05 -0.13 -2.94
C ASN A 329 -25.64 -0.97 -4.17
N ALA A 330 -24.36 -0.97 -4.55
CA ALA A 330 -23.88 -1.73 -5.69
C ALA A 330 -23.82 -3.23 -5.38
N LEU A 331 -24.08 -4.06 -6.37
CA LEU A 331 -24.01 -5.51 -6.24
C LEU A 331 -22.55 -5.98 -6.13
N ILE A 332 -21.68 -5.42 -6.97
CA ILE A 332 -20.24 -5.69 -6.94
C ILE A 332 -19.56 -4.57 -6.18
N LYS A 333 -18.70 -4.95 -5.24
CA LYS A 333 -17.99 -4.00 -4.36
C LYS A 333 -16.58 -3.74 -4.86
N PRO A 334 -15.97 -2.61 -4.47
CA PRO A 334 -14.54 -2.38 -4.65
C PRO A 334 -13.70 -3.50 -4.03
N SER A 335 -12.55 -3.77 -4.61
CA SER A 335 -11.59 -4.70 -4.03
C SER A 335 -10.19 -4.08 -3.98
N TYR A 336 -9.41 -4.57 -3.03
CA TYR A 336 -8.08 -4.05 -2.72
C TYR A 336 -7.11 -5.23 -2.75
N GLN A 337 -5.90 -4.99 -3.25
CA GLN A 337 -4.84 -5.98 -3.31
C GLN A 337 -3.55 -5.34 -2.81
N CYS A 338 -3.02 -5.85 -1.71
CA CYS A 338 -1.77 -5.39 -1.13
C CYS A 338 -0.64 -6.31 -1.57
N PHE A 339 0.36 -5.74 -2.23
CA PHE A 339 1.59 -6.42 -2.63
C PHE A 339 2.77 -5.82 -1.85
N SER A 340 3.92 -6.49 -1.86
CA SER A 340 5.12 -6.00 -1.17
C SER A 340 5.54 -4.59 -1.62
N ASN A 341 5.36 -4.27 -2.92
CA ASN A 341 5.85 -3.02 -3.52
C ASN A 341 4.75 -2.19 -4.21
N SER A 342 3.48 -2.54 -4.04
CA SER A 342 2.38 -1.78 -4.62
C SER A 342 1.06 -2.09 -3.93
N ILE A 343 0.13 -1.15 -4.03
CA ILE A 343 -1.27 -1.35 -3.62
C ILE A 343 -2.13 -1.10 -4.85
N LYS A 344 -3.08 -2.04 -5.10
CA LYS A 344 -4.03 -1.93 -6.19
C LYS A 344 -5.45 -1.80 -5.65
N VAL A 345 -6.17 -0.79 -6.13
CA VAL A 345 -7.61 -0.57 -5.89
C VAL A 345 -8.37 -0.88 -7.18
N ILE A 346 -9.43 -1.65 -7.09
CA ILE A 346 -10.28 -2.02 -8.22
C ILE A 346 -11.68 -1.48 -7.95
N LEU A 347 -12.14 -0.59 -8.83
CA LEU A 347 -13.45 0.05 -8.78
C LEU A 347 -14.32 -0.51 -9.92
N PRO A 348 -15.32 -1.36 -9.62
CA PRO A 348 -16.19 -1.92 -10.65
C PRO A 348 -17.21 -0.90 -11.17
N VAL A 349 -17.59 -1.03 -12.44
CA VAL A 349 -18.73 -0.30 -13.01
C VAL A 349 -20.03 -0.76 -12.35
N ILE A 350 -20.82 0.18 -11.85
CA ILE A 350 -22.15 -0.10 -11.32
C ILE A 350 -23.11 -0.25 -12.49
N ARG A 351 -23.70 -1.43 -12.64
CA ARG A 351 -24.76 -1.70 -13.61
C ARG A 351 -26.12 -1.53 -12.90
N GLU A 352 -26.96 -0.67 -13.42
CA GLU A 352 -28.32 -0.46 -12.88
C GLU A 352 -29.18 -1.70 -13.01
N ASN A 353 -29.01 -2.46 -14.10
CA ASN A 353 -29.71 -3.73 -14.34
C ASN A 353 -28.69 -4.80 -14.72
N TYR A 354 -28.41 -5.72 -13.80
CA TYR A 354 -27.99 -7.05 -14.20
C TYR A 354 -29.24 -7.71 -14.81
N ASP A 355 -29.15 -8.15 -16.06
CA ASP A 355 -30.20 -8.98 -16.67
C ASP A 355 -30.29 -10.30 -15.89
N LEU A 356 -30.97 -10.24 -14.75
CA LEU A 356 -31.16 -11.35 -13.83
C LEU A 356 -32.57 -11.87 -13.96
N ASN A 357 -32.71 -13.17 -14.23
CA ASN A 357 -33.97 -13.82 -14.12
C ASN A 357 -34.40 -13.95 -12.64
N GLU A 358 -35.65 -14.34 -12.37
CA GLU A 358 -36.18 -14.43 -11.01
C GLU A 358 -35.35 -15.34 -10.08
N ALA A 359 -34.88 -16.48 -10.60
CA ALA A 359 -34.04 -17.41 -9.82
C ALA A 359 -32.70 -16.81 -9.45
N GLU A 360 -32.05 -16.08 -10.37
CA GLU A 360 -30.80 -15.37 -10.13
C GLU A 360 -30.98 -14.25 -9.10
N GLN A 361 -32.08 -13.49 -9.20
CA GLN A 361 -32.43 -12.43 -8.26
C GLN A 361 -32.61 -12.95 -6.83
N ILE A 362 -33.25 -14.09 -6.67
CA ILE A 362 -33.40 -14.75 -5.37
C ILE A 362 -32.03 -15.10 -4.79
N LEU A 363 -31.16 -15.77 -5.56
CA LEU A 363 -29.83 -16.15 -5.08
C LEU A 363 -28.96 -14.93 -4.72
N VAL A 364 -29.01 -13.88 -5.53
CA VAL A 364 -28.30 -12.63 -5.25
C VAL A 364 -28.79 -12.00 -3.94
N ASN A 365 -30.09 -11.95 -3.72
CA ASN A 365 -30.66 -11.39 -2.48
C ASN A 365 -30.29 -12.22 -1.24
N ILE A 366 -30.22 -13.54 -1.34
CA ILE A 366 -29.79 -14.43 -0.25
C ILE A 366 -28.31 -14.22 0.09
N LEU A 367 -27.48 -13.99 -0.92
CA LEU A 367 -26.03 -13.79 -0.75
C LEU A 367 -25.66 -12.37 -0.33
N LYS A 368 -26.57 -11.38 -0.46
CA LYS A 368 -26.32 -10.01 0.02
C LYS A 368 -26.07 -10.00 1.52
N GLY A 369 -24.94 -9.42 1.93
CA GLY A 369 -24.57 -9.30 3.35
C GLY A 369 -24.04 -10.59 4.01
N LYS A 370 -23.84 -11.67 3.23
CA LYS A 370 -23.20 -12.91 3.73
C LYS A 370 -21.81 -13.07 3.14
N GLU A 371 -20.83 -13.38 3.98
CA GLU A 371 -19.44 -13.50 3.54
C GLU A 371 -19.24 -14.64 2.54
N LYS A 372 -19.72 -15.84 2.86
CA LYS A 372 -19.59 -17.04 2.01
C LYS A 372 -20.69 -18.04 2.34
N MET A 373 -21.26 -18.67 1.32
CA MET A 373 -22.24 -19.75 1.51
C MET A 373 -21.86 -20.99 0.69
N SER A 374 -22.11 -22.17 1.23
CA SER A 374 -22.04 -23.42 0.49
C SER A 374 -23.24 -23.57 -0.43
N ARG A 375 -23.13 -24.46 -1.43
CA ARG A 375 -24.27 -24.76 -2.31
C ARG A 375 -25.48 -25.25 -1.52
N SER A 376 -25.30 -26.14 -0.53
CA SER A 376 -26.39 -26.69 0.27
C SER A 376 -27.12 -25.65 1.13
N GLU A 377 -26.39 -24.68 1.65
CA GLU A 377 -26.96 -23.53 2.38
C GLU A 377 -27.78 -22.64 1.46
N ILE A 378 -27.30 -22.42 0.22
CA ILE A 378 -28.00 -21.63 -0.79
C ILE A 378 -29.27 -22.39 -1.26
N GLU A 379 -29.19 -23.69 -1.57
CA GLU A 379 -30.33 -24.54 -1.94
C GLU A 379 -31.44 -24.45 -0.88
N LYS A 380 -31.06 -24.58 0.39
CA LYS A 380 -32.01 -24.53 1.51
C LYS A 380 -32.62 -23.14 1.69
N ALA A 381 -31.80 -22.08 1.59
CA ALA A 381 -32.26 -20.71 1.78
C ALA A 381 -33.11 -20.19 0.60
N ALA A 382 -32.90 -20.73 -0.60
CA ALA A 382 -33.62 -20.37 -1.82
C ALA A 382 -34.83 -21.28 -2.08
N GLU A 383 -35.00 -22.35 -1.28
CA GLU A 383 -36.01 -23.41 -1.50
C GLU A 383 -35.96 -23.96 -2.95
N MET A 384 -34.72 -24.11 -3.47
CA MET A 384 -34.47 -24.51 -4.86
C MET A 384 -33.99 -25.95 -4.93
N GLU A 385 -34.46 -26.67 -5.96
CA GLU A 385 -33.87 -27.95 -6.33
C GLU A 385 -32.39 -27.81 -6.72
N LYS A 386 -31.60 -28.84 -6.38
CA LYS A 386 -30.17 -28.89 -6.63
C LYS A 386 -29.77 -28.58 -8.09
N SER A 387 -30.50 -29.13 -9.06
CA SER A 387 -30.23 -28.92 -10.49
C SER A 387 -30.43 -27.46 -10.91
N LYS A 388 -31.49 -26.83 -10.43
CA LYS A 388 -31.84 -25.43 -10.68
C LYS A 388 -30.82 -24.51 -9.99
N ALA A 389 -30.48 -24.79 -8.72
CA ALA A 389 -29.48 -23.99 -7.98
C ALA A 389 -28.10 -24.04 -8.65
N VAL A 390 -27.62 -25.20 -9.09
CA VAL A 390 -26.33 -25.34 -9.80
C VAL A 390 -26.32 -24.54 -11.10
N ARG A 391 -27.39 -24.63 -11.91
CA ARG A 391 -27.49 -23.89 -13.16
C ARG A 391 -27.49 -22.39 -12.91
N THR A 392 -28.27 -21.93 -11.93
CA THR A 392 -28.36 -20.50 -11.57
C THR A 392 -27.03 -19.97 -11.02
N LEU A 393 -26.33 -20.74 -10.16
CA LEU A 393 -25.01 -20.38 -9.65
C LEU A 393 -23.96 -20.27 -10.77
N ASN A 394 -23.98 -21.20 -11.73
CA ASN A 394 -23.06 -21.16 -12.87
C ASN A 394 -23.33 -19.93 -13.76
N SER A 395 -24.61 -19.65 -14.05
CA SER A 395 -24.98 -18.45 -14.79
C SER A 395 -24.51 -17.16 -14.10
N LEU A 396 -24.67 -17.05 -12.78
CA LEU A 396 -24.19 -15.91 -12.01
C LEU A 396 -22.65 -15.81 -11.99
N ILE A 397 -21.93 -16.93 -12.06
CA ILE A 397 -20.47 -16.96 -12.21
C ILE A 397 -20.07 -16.47 -13.59
N GLU A 398 -20.72 -16.94 -14.66
CA GLU A 398 -20.50 -16.50 -16.05
C GLU A 398 -20.78 -15.00 -16.22
N LYS A 399 -21.85 -14.50 -15.59
CA LYS A 399 -22.16 -13.06 -15.50
C LYS A 399 -21.18 -12.26 -14.62
N LYS A 400 -20.17 -12.93 -14.04
CA LYS A 400 -19.14 -12.34 -13.14
C LYS A 400 -19.71 -11.69 -11.88
N ILE A 401 -20.90 -12.12 -11.43
CA ILE A 401 -21.58 -11.63 -10.22
C ILE A 401 -21.14 -12.43 -8.99
N LEU A 402 -20.88 -13.74 -9.17
CA LEU A 402 -20.43 -14.63 -8.11
C LEU A 402 -18.98 -15.06 -8.30
N LYS A 403 -18.30 -15.24 -7.18
CA LYS A 403 -17.00 -15.92 -7.10
C LYS A 403 -17.18 -17.26 -6.42
N LYS A 404 -16.64 -18.31 -7.03
CA LYS A 404 -16.55 -19.66 -6.46
C LYS A 404 -15.14 -19.86 -5.89
N THR A 405 -15.05 -20.31 -4.63
CA THR A 405 -13.78 -20.58 -3.93
C THR A 405 -13.80 -21.98 -3.34
N GLY A 406 -12.60 -22.61 -3.18
CA GLY A 406 -12.46 -23.96 -2.66
C GLY A 406 -12.67 -25.05 -3.70
N ALA A 407 -12.52 -26.33 -3.28
CA ALA A 407 -12.69 -27.50 -4.12
C ALA A 407 -13.53 -28.58 -3.39
N GLY A 408 -14.17 -29.47 -4.14
CA GLY A 408 -14.96 -30.57 -3.62
C GLY A 408 -16.05 -30.11 -2.65
N ARG A 409 -16.12 -30.72 -1.45
CA ARG A 409 -17.09 -30.36 -0.40
C ARG A 409 -16.84 -28.99 0.25
N GLY A 410 -15.65 -28.41 0.06
CA GLY A 410 -15.26 -27.10 0.57
C GLY A 410 -15.65 -25.92 -0.33
N VAL A 411 -16.36 -26.13 -1.43
CA VAL A 411 -16.78 -25.06 -2.33
C VAL A 411 -17.71 -24.07 -1.63
N ARG A 412 -17.39 -22.77 -1.75
CA ARG A 412 -18.19 -21.65 -1.26
C ARG A 412 -18.41 -20.64 -2.37
N TYR A 413 -19.52 -19.94 -2.28
CA TYR A 413 -19.95 -18.89 -3.19
C TYR A 413 -20.10 -17.57 -2.44
N THR A 414 -19.62 -16.49 -3.06
CA THR A 414 -19.77 -15.12 -2.53
C THR A 414 -20.04 -14.16 -3.68
N LEU A 415 -20.74 -13.08 -3.40
CA LEU A 415 -20.82 -11.95 -4.34
C LEU A 415 -19.41 -11.39 -4.55
N LYS A 416 -19.10 -10.96 -5.78
CA LYS A 416 -17.80 -10.34 -6.10
C LYS A 416 -17.67 -8.97 -5.48
#